data_7c5a50586c6c577e1a362cbea16245ff
#
_entry.id   7c5a50586c6c577e1a362cbea16245ff
#
_cell.length_a   1.000
_cell.length_b   1.000
_cell.length_c   1.000
_cell.angle_alpha   90.00
_cell.angle_beta   90.00
_cell.angle_gamma   90.00
#
_symmetry.space_group_name_H-M   'P 1'
#
loop_
_entity.id
_entity.type
_entity.pdbx_description
1 polymer ?
#
loop_
_entity_poly.entity_id
_entity_poly.type
_entity_poly.pdbx_seq_one_letter_code
_entity_poly.pdbx_strand_id
1 'polypeptide(L)'
;MQVEKDTVKKIVIVGGGTAGWMAAASISSLIGKDFEITLVESDEIGTVGVGEATIPTFFALHQLLKIDEAEFLSKVQGTIKLGISFENWHKLNESYIHAFGHTGKSCWAAGFHHFWLKGKECGYSDDYGCYSAELSAAKAEKFGFLKQNKLNYAYHLNAGLYAKYLRKLAEKNYVVR
;
A
#
# COMPACT_ATOMS: atom_id res chain seq x y z
N MET A 1 49.00 0.67 -5.27
CA MET A 1 48.00 1.17 -6.23
C MET A 1 46.66 1.24 -5.51
N GLN A 2 46.29 2.43 -5.04
CA GLN A 2 44.96 2.63 -4.47
C GLN A 2 43.96 2.61 -5.63
N VAL A 3 43.07 1.65 -5.65
CA VAL A 3 41.92 1.65 -6.54
C VAL A 3 41.01 2.76 -6.01
N GLU A 4 40.93 3.89 -6.70
CA GLU A 4 39.89 4.88 -6.46
C GLU A 4 38.57 4.15 -6.65
N LYS A 5 37.79 3.98 -5.56
CA LYS A 5 36.47 3.46 -5.63
C LYS A 5 35.60 4.53 -6.31
N ASP A 6 35.23 4.29 -7.57
CA ASP A 6 34.22 5.09 -8.25
C ASP A 6 32.93 5.05 -7.42
N THR A 7 32.65 6.14 -6.71
CA THR A 7 31.42 6.28 -5.95
C THR A 7 30.38 6.98 -6.80
N VAL A 8 29.21 6.35 -6.94
CA VAL A 8 28.04 6.98 -7.58
C VAL A 8 27.70 8.24 -6.82
N LYS A 9 27.61 9.38 -7.50
CA LYS A 9 27.22 10.69 -6.92
C LYS A 9 25.96 11.28 -7.56
N LYS A 10 25.58 10.77 -8.73
CA LYS A 10 24.46 11.27 -9.51
C LYS A 10 23.51 10.13 -9.84
N ILE A 11 22.23 10.36 -9.63
CA ILE A 11 21.14 9.42 -9.91
C ILE A 11 20.14 10.13 -10.83
N VAL A 12 19.85 9.52 -11.96
CA VAL A 12 18.84 10.02 -12.89
C VAL A 12 17.65 9.06 -12.89
N ILE A 13 16.45 9.60 -12.64
CA ILE A 13 15.18 8.87 -12.68
C ILE A 13 14.41 9.37 -13.89
N VAL A 14 14.03 8.47 -14.78
CA VAL A 14 13.25 8.81 -15.98
C VAL A 14 11.82 8.34 -15.79
N GLY A 15 10.89 9.30 -15.80
CA GLY A 15 9.45 9.08 -15.65
C GLY A 15 8.87 9.76 -14.40
N GLY A 16 7.92 10.69 -14.62
CA GLY A 16 7.29 11.51 -13.59
C GLY A 16 5.95 10.96 -13.07
N GLY A 17 5.65 9.68 -13.30
CA GLY A 17 4.50 9.01 -12.70
C GLY A 17 4.71 8.68 -11.23
N THR A 18 3.72 8.02 -10.62
CA THR A 18 3.75 7.60 -9.22
C THR A 18 5.05 6.86 -8.87
N ALA A 19 5.48 5.90 -9.68
CA ALA A 19 6.68 5.10 -9.43
C ALA A 19 7.97 5.94 -9.42
N GLY A 20 8.13 6.87 -10.36
CA GLY A 20 9.30 7.75 -10.42
C GLY A 20 9.38 8.67 -9.21
N TRP A 21 8.28 9.30 -8.82
CA TRP A 21 8.24 10.15 -7.64
C TRP A 21 8.34 9.37 -6.33
N MET A 22 7.84 8.13 -6.26
CA MET A 22 8.10 7.23 -5.14
C MET A 22 9.59 6.91 -5.01
N ALA A 23 10.25 6.58 -6.11
CA ALA A 23 11.69 6.31 -6.13
C ALA A 23 12.48 7.56 -5.70
N ALA A 24 12.19 8.73 -6.28
CA ALA A 24 12.85 9.98 -5.95
C ALA A 24 12.72 10.33 -4.46
N ALA A 25 11.51 10.29 -3.92
CA ALA A 25 11.25 10.57 -2.51
C ALA A 25 11.94 9.56 -1.58
N SER A 26 11.90 8.27 -1.92
CA SER A 26 12.51 7.21 -1.10
C SER A 26 14.03 7.29 -1.10
N ILE A 27 14.64 7.41 -2.28
CA ILE A 27 16.11 7.46 -2.41
C ILE A 27 16.62 8.71 -1.69
N SER A 28 16.02 9.89 -1.92
CA SER A 28 16.46 11.12 -1.28
C SER A 28 16.30 11.07 0.26
N SER A 29 15.28 10.37 0.76
CA SER A 29 15.10 10.14 2.20
C SER A 29 16.17 9.23 2.80
N LEU A 30 16.64 8.22 2.05
CA LEU A 30 17.57 7.21 2.54
C LEU A 30 19.03 7.64 2.46
N ILE A 31 19.44 8.28 1.37
CA ILE A 31 20.85 8.59 1.11
C ILE A 31 21.23 10.05 1.41
N GLY A 32 20.26 10.88 1.78
CA GLY A 32 20.52 12.26 2.20
C GLY A 32 20.99 13.18 1.08
N LYS A 33 21.77 14.22 1.46
CA LYS A 33 22.17 15.32 0.56
C LYS A 33 23.47 15.06 -0.22
N ASP A 34 24.11 13.91 -0.02
CA ASP A 34 25.42 13.61 -0.63
C ASP A 34 25.31 13.20 -2.10
N PHE A 35 24.09 13.02 -2.59
CA PHE A 35 23.78 12.60 -3.95
C PHE A 35 22.97 13.64 -4.68
N GLU A 36 23.28 13.85 -5.94
CA GLU A 36 22.45 14.64 -6.85
C GLU A 36 21.41 13.71 -7.50
N ILE A 37 20.13 13.99 -7.24
CA ILE A 37 19.03 13.23 -7.83
C ILE A 37 18.33 14.12 -8.85
N THR A 38 18.27 13.67 -10.10
CA THR A 38 17.57 14.33 -11.18
C THR A 38 16.41 13.46 -11.65
N LEU A 39 15.19 13.99 -11.62
CA LEU A 39 14.03 13.34 -12.21
C LEU A 39 13.65 14.03 -13.52
N VAL A 40 13.53 13.26 -14.61
CA VAL A 40 13.14 13.74 -15.94
C VAL A 40 11.72 13.26 -16.23
N GLU A 41 10.83 14.19 -16.46
CA GLU A 41 9.42 13.92 -16.84
C GLU A 41 9.01 14.79 -18.02
N SER A 42 7.94 14.41 -18.70
CA SER A 42 7.34 15.19 -19.78
C SER A 42 5.99 15.74 -19.34
N ASP A 43 5.77 17.02 -19.53
CA ASP A 43 4.46 17.64 -19.27
C ASP A 43 3.39 17.18 -20.28
N GLU A 44 3.81 16.68 -21.46
CA GLU A 44 2.90 16.17 -22.51
C GLU A 44 2.44 14.73 -22.22
N ILE A 45 3.25 13.94 -21.52
CA ILE A 45 2.92 12.58 -21.14
C ILE A 45 2.27 12.62 -19.75
N GLY A 46 0.94 12.67 -19.72
CA GLY A 46 0.20 12.61 -18.46
C GLY A 46 0.48 11.33 -17.68
N THR A 47 0.26 11.37 -16.38
CA THR A 47 0.30 10.16 -15.56
C THR A 47 -0.71 9.16 -16.11
N VAL A 48 -0.22 8.05 -16.66
CA VAL A 48 -1.06 6.93 -17.09
C VAL A 48 -1.57 6.26 -15.81
N GLY A 49 -2.61 6.80 -15.25
CA GLY A 49 -3.16 6.31 -14.01
C GLY A 49 -4.64 6.63 -13.97
N VAL A 50 -5.40 5.61 -13.87
CA VAL A 50 -6.75 5.61 -13.35
C VAL A 50 -6.65 5.55 -11.83
N GLY A 51 -7.75 5.53 -11.09
CA GLY A 51 -7.69 5.33 -9.64
C GLY A 51 -6.80 4.14 -9.30
N GLU A 52 -5.81 4.34 -8.47
CA GLU A 52 -4.94 3.28 -7.99
C GLU A 52 -5.44 2.73 -6.66
N ALA A 53 -5.22 1.44 -6.48
CA ALA A 53 -5.52 0.75 -5.24
C ALA A 53 -4.23 0.15 -4.67
N THR A 54 -3.95 0.43 -3.42
CA THR A 54 -2.76 -0.07 -2.73
C THR A 54 -3.03 -1.37 -1.96
N ILE A 55 -2.00 -1.90 -1.35
CA ILE A 55 -2.03 -3.04 -0.42
C ILE A 55 -1.33 -2.63 0.88
N PRO A 56 -1.51 -3.33 2.02
CA PRO A 56 -0.99 -2.89 3.31
C PRO A 56 0.52 -2.65 3.40
N THR A 57 1.33 -3.29 2.56
CA THR A 57 2.78 -3.03 2.48
C THR A 57 3.13 -1.58 2.14
N PHE A 58 2.19 -0.84 1.61
CA PHE A 58 2.33 0.57 1.27
C PHE A 58 2.64 1.46 2.49
N PHE A 59 2.18 1.07 3.68
CA PHE A 59 2.46 1.79 4.92
C PHE A 59 3.95 1.90 5.25
N ALA A 60 4.76 0.91 4.87
CA ALA A 60 6.20 0.96 5.09
C ALA A 60 6.85 2.14 4.39
N LEU A 61 6.43 2.44 3.15
CA LEU A 61 6.88 3.61 2.42
C LEU A 61 6.41 4.91 3.09
N HIS A 62 5.15 4.98 3.51
CA HIS A 62 4.62 6.17 4.18
C HIS A 62 5.33 6.45 5.50
N GLN A 63 5.65 5.42 6.27
CA GLN A 63 6.44 5.55 7.49
C GLN A 63 7.86 6.05 7.21
N LEU A 64 8.53 5.49 6.17
CA LEU A 64 9.84 5.93 5.72
C LEU A 64 9.85 7.43 5.37
N LEU A 65 8.83 7.87 4.66
CA LEU A 65 8.68 9.25 4.21
C LEU A 65 8.05 10.17 5.26
N LYS A 66 7.69 9.64 6.44
CA LYS A 66 7.02 10.36 7.54
C LYS A 66 5.75 11.10 7.07
N ILE A 67 4.98 10.46 6.21
CA ILE A 67 3.74 11.01 5.67
C ILE A 67 2.66 11.00 6.76
N ASP A 68 2.03 12.14 7.00
CA ASP A 68 0.81 12.23 7.81
C ASP A 68 -0.37 11.65 7.02
N GLU A 69 -1.04 10.66 7.60
CA GLU A 69 -2.11 9.92 6.92
C GLU A 69 -3.33 10.79 6.63
N ALA A 70 -3.72 11.66 7.57
CA ALA A 70 -4.90 12.49 7.40
C ALA A 70 -4.70 13.55 6.31
N GLU A 71 -3.52 14.20 6.32
CA GLU A 71 -3.13 15.12 5.27
C GLU A 71 -3.08 14.40 3.91
N PHE A 72 -2.43 13.25 3.86
CA PHE A 72 -2.31 12.44 2.64
C PHE A 72 -3.67 12.12 2.05
N LEU A 73 -4.57 11.48 2.81
CA LEU A 73 -5.90 11.07 2.34
C LEU A 73 -6.68 12.27 1.77
N SER A 74 -6.61 13.42 2.44
CA SER A 74 -7.24 14.65 1.96
C SER A 74 -6.65 15.14 0.62
N LYS A 75 -5.32 15.08 0.45
CA LYS A 75 -4.63 15.57 -0.75
C LYS A 75 -4.78 14.68 -1.97
N VAL A 76 -4.91 13.36 -1.76
CA VAL A 76 -5.02 12.39 -2.86
C VAL A 76 -6.44 11.91 -3.12
N GLN A 77 -7.44 12.49 -2.44
CA GLN A 77 -8.83 12.03 -2.47
C GLN A 77 -8.92 10.54 -2.11
N GLY A 78 -8.17 10.15 -1.09
CA GLY A 78 -8.02 8.77 -0.69
C GLY A 78 -9.21 8.24 0.09
N THR A 79 -9.52 6.95 -0.11
CA THR A 79 -10.50 6.21 0.70
C THR A 79 -9.90 4.92 1.23
N ILE A 80 -10.49 4.38 2.29
CA ILE A 80 -10.00 3.15 2.92
C ILE A 80 -10.42 1.93 2.10
N LYS A 81 -9.50 0.98 2.00
CA LYS A 81 -9.67 -0.30 1.33
C LYS A 81 -9.36 -1.43 2.32
N LEU A 82 -10.32 -2.33 2.55
CA LEU A 82 -10.20 -3.45 3.51
C LEU A 82 -9.88 -4.79 2.86
N GLY A 83 -9.94 -4.86 1.55
CA GLY A 83 -9.71 -6.08 0.79
C GLY A 83 -9.89 -5.89 -0.70
N ILE A 84 -9.95 -6.99 -1.42
CA ILE A 84 -10.14 -7.05 -2.87
C ILE A 84 -11.27 -8.02 -3.15
N SER A 85 -12.30 -7.57 -3.87
CA SER A 85 -13.35 -8.45 -4.37
C SER A 85 -12.92 -9.09 -5.68
N PHE A 86 -13.03 -10.40 -5.75
CA PHE A 86 -12.80 -11.19 -6.94
C PHE A 86 -14.13 -11.77 -7.43
N GLU A 87 -14.53 -11.38 -8.63
CA GLU A 87 -15.76 -11.82 -9.25
C GLU A 87 -15.45 -12.68 -10.47
N ASN A 88 -16.09 -13.84 -10.58
CA ASN A 88 -15.88 -14.80 -11.68
C ASN A 88 -14.42 -15.27 -11.85
N TRP A 89 -13.58 -15.13 -10.82
CA TRP A 89 -12.16 -15.48 -10.89
C TRP A 89 -11.94 -16.99 -10.92
N HIS A 90 -12.57 -17.70 -9.99
CA HIS A 90 -12.47 -19.16 -9.89
C HIS A 90 -13.49 -19.84 -10.79
N LYS A 91 -14.76 -19.40 -10.72
CA LYS A 91 -15.88 -19.95 -11.48
C LYS A 91 -16.90 -18.86 -11.76
N LEU A 92 -17.60 -18.98 -12.89
CA LEU A 92 -18.68 -18.03 -13.25
C LEU A 92 -19.75 -18.00 -12.16
N ASN A 93 -20.20 -16.79 -11.84
CA ASN A 93 -21.18 -16.49 -10.79
C ASN A 93 -20.71 -16.77 -9.35
N GLU A 94 -19.42 -16.97 -9.16
CA GLU A 94 -18.81 -17.00 -7.81
C GLU A 94 -18.04 -15.70 -7.54
N SER A 95 -18.14 -15.21 -6.31
CA SER A 95 -17.38 -14.07 -5.83
C SER A 95 -16.85 -14.34 -4.43
N TYR A 96 -15.69 -13.78 -4.13
CA TYR A 96 -15.14 -13.77 -2.77
C TYR A 96 -14.35 -12.50 -2.53
N ILE A 97 -14.19 -12.13 -1.25
CA ILE A 97 -13.38 -10.99 -0.85
C ILE A 97 -12.12 -11.53 -0.15
N HIS A 98 -10.96 -11.16 -0.67
CA HIS A 98 -9.69 -11.32 0.02
C HIS A 98 -9.48 -10.10 0.92
N ALA A 99 -9.85 -10.22 2.18
CA ALA A 99 -9.63 -9.19 3.19
C ALA A 99 -8.15 -9.11 3.56
N PHE A 100 -7.68 -7.91 3.95
CA PHE A 100 -6.27 -7.70 4.30
C PHE A 100 -5.89 -8.17 5.71
N GLY A 101 -6.86 -8.50 6.52
CA GLY A 101 -6.66 -8.99 7.87
C GLY A 101 -6.49 -10.50 7.97
N HIS A 102 -6.27 -10.92 9.19
CA HIS A 102 -6.20 -12.34 9.51
C HIS A 102 -7.60 -12.93 9.69
N THR A 103 -7.80 -14.15 9.20
CA THR A 103 -9.02 -14.91 9.46
C THR A 103 -8.79 -15.82 10.67
N GLY A 104 -9.52 -15.56 11.74
CA GLY A 104 -9.38 -16.26 13.00
C GLY A 104 -8.02 -16.06 13.68
N LYS A 105 -7.78 -16.84 14.71
CA LYS A 105 -6.51 -16.80 15.46
C LYS A 105 -5.81 -18.15 15.40
N SER A 106 -4.63 -18.16 14.82
CA SER A 106 -3.75 -19.33 14.84
C SER A 106 -3.16 -19.56 16.24
N CYS A 107 -2.78 -20.79 16.54
CA CYS A 107 -2.04 -21.14 17.75
C CYS A 107 -0.66 -21.69 17.38
N TRP A 108 0.13 -22.06 18.41
CA TRP A 108 1.47 -22.61 18.21
C TRP A 108 1.47 -23.96 17.44
N ALA A 109 0.39 -24.72 17.54
CA ALA A 109 0.30 -26.04 16.93
C ALA A 109 -0.14 -26.03 15.47
N ALA A 110 -1.01 -25.07 15.07
CA ALA A 110 -1.55 -25.01 13.71
C ALA A 110 -2.14 -23.64 13.37
N GLY A 111 -2.27 -23.39 12.06
CA GLY A 111 -3.02 -22.26 11.54
C GLY A 111 -4.53 -22.43 11.76
N PHE A 112 -5.24 -21.31 11.92
CA PHE A 112 -6.69 -21.29 12.19
C PHE A 112 -7.50 -22.13 11.20
N HIS A 113 -7.11 -22.14 9.93
CA HIS A 113 -7.84 -22.87 8.89
C HIS A 113 -7.94 -24.37 9.15
N HIS A 114 -6.96 -25.00 9.81
CA HIS A 114 -7.04 -26.40 10.20
C HIS A 114 -8.14 -26.66 11.24
N PHE A 115 -8.27 -25.76 12.21
CA PHE A 115 -9.33 -25.85 13.22
C PHE A 115 -10.70 -25.60 12.58
N TRP A 116 -10.78 -24.62 11.67
CA TRP A 116 -12.01 -24.34 10.94
C TRP A 116 -12.46 -25.53 10.07
N LEU A 117 -11.53 -26.16 9.32
CA LEU A 117 -11.83 -27.35 8.53
C LEU A 117 -12.39 -28.47 9.40
N LYS A 118 -11.75 -28.73 10.55
CA LYS A 118 -12.23 -29.73 11.49
C LYS A 118 -13.59 -29.39 12.07
N GLY A 119 -13.80 -28.13 12.44
CA GLY A 119 -15.09 -27.63 12.91
C GLY A 119 -16.18 -27.82 11.85
N LYS A 120 -15.86 -27.57 10.57
CA LYS A 120 -16.78 -27.77 9.44
C LYS A 120 -17.20 -29.23 9.27
N GLU A 121 -16.23 -30.16 9.35
CA GLU A 121 -16.52 -31.59 9.34
C GLU A 121 -17.46 -32.02 10.47
N CYS A 122 -17.35 -31.39 11.63
CA CYS A 122 -18.19 -31.66 12.80
C CYS A 122 -19.49 -30.86 12.84
N GLY A 123 -19.74 -29.97 11.87
CA GLY A 123 -20.95 -29.15 11.83
C GLY A 123 -20.95 -27.96 12.80
N TYR A 124 -19.79 -27.51 13.30
CA TYR A 124 -19.68 -26.44 14.32
C TYR A 124 -19.17 -25.12 13.78
N SER A 125 -18.77 -25.02 12.51
CA SER A 125 -18.19 -23.77 12.00
C SER A 125 -19.08 -23.07 11.00
N ASP A 126 -19.14 -21.74 11.14
CA ASP A 126 -19.69 -20.84 10.15
C ASP A 126 -18.77 -20.73 8.93
N ASP A 127 -19.16 -19.91 7.95
CA ASP A 127 -18.31 -19.59 6.82
C ASP A 127 -16.96 -19.01 7.27
N TYR A 128 -15.89 -19.40 6.60
CA TYR A 128 -14.53 -19.01 6.94
C TYR A 128 -14.36 -17.47 7.07
N GLY A 129 -15.01 -16.73 6.20
CA GLY A 129 -14.99 -15.27 6.21
C GLY A 129 -15.61 -14.62 7.45
N CYS A 130 -16.52 -15.31 8.16
CA CYS A 130 -17.13 -14.79 9.39
C CYS A 130 -16.12 -14.57 10.51
N TYR A 131 -14.96 -15.19 10.41
CA TYR A 131 -13.86 -15.05 11.37
C TYR A 131 -12.85 -13.96 11.00
N SER A 132 -13.15 -13.11 9.99
CA SER A 132 -12.33 -11.96 9.59
C SER A 132 -13.04 -10.65 9.96
N ALA A 133 -12.38 -9.84 10.79
CA ALA A 133 -12.91 -8.53 11.17
C ALA A 133 -12.96 -7.57 9.98
N GLU A 134 -11.94 -7.58 9.13
CA GLU A 134 -11.86 -6.76 7.93
C GLU A 134 -12.95 -7.13 6.92
N LEU A 135 -13.21 -8.41 6.73
CA LEU A 135 -14.29 -8.84 5.84
C LEU A 135 -15.66 -8.44 6.38
N SER A 136 -15.88 -8.61 7.69
CA SER A 136 -17.12 -8.20 8.34
C SER A 136 -17.34 -6.69 8.25
N ALA A 137 -16.27 -5.90 8.45
CA ALA A 137 -16.30 -4.45 8.31
C ALA A 137 -16.57 -4.03 6.86
N ALA A 138 -15.91 -4.67 5.88
CA ALA A 138 -16.11 -4.41 4.45
C ALA A 138 -17.54 -4.69 4.01
N LYS A 139 -18.12 -5.85 4.41
CA LYS A 139 -19.50 -6.19 4.10
C LYS A 139 -20.54 -5.24 4.76
N ALA A 140 -20.17 -4.67 5.90
CA ALA A 140 -21.01 -3.70 6.61
C ALA A 140 -20.77 -2.26 6.14
N GLU A 141 -19.86 -2.02 5.17
CA GLU A 141 -19.44 -0.70 4.70
C GLU A 141 -18.97 0.22 5.84
N LYS A 142 -18.26 -0.35 6.82
CA LYS A 142 -17.78 0.35 8.01
C LYS A 142 -16.27 0.26 8.15
N PHE A 143 -15.69 1.34 8.65
CA PHE A 143 -14.32 1.41 9.06
C PHE A 143 -14.19 2.24 10.34
N GLY A 144 -13.23 1.89 11.20
CA GLY A 144 -12.94 2.66 12.41
C GLY A 144 -11.56 2.33 12.97
N PHE A 145 -10.96 3.31 13.63
CA PHE A 145 -9.70 3.13 14.35
C PHE A 145 -9.99 2.63 15.76
N LEU A 146 -9.70 1.35 16.01
CA LEU A 146 -9.80 0.76 17.34
C LEU A 146 -8.45 0.81 18.03
N LYS A 147 -8.40 1.27 19.29
CA LYS A 147 -7.15 1.37 20.05
C LYS A 147 -6.45 0.03 20.26
N GLN A 148 -7.21 -1.05 20.40
CA GLN A 148 -6.68 -2.37 20.76
C GLN A 148 -6.59 -3.36 19.60
N ASN A 149 -7.43 -3.23 18.58
CA ASN A 149 -7.45 -4.11 17.41
C ASN A 149 -7.51 -3.25 16.16
N LYS A 150 -6.33 -2.94 15.61
CA LYS A 150 -6.26 -2.21 14.34
C LYS A 150 -6.65 -3.15 13.21
N LEU A 151 -7.63 -2.75 12.41
CA LEU A 151 -7.89 -3.41 11.14
C LEU A 151 -6.70 -3.19 10.19
N ASN A 152 -6.36 -4.20 9.41
CA ASN A 152 -5.44 -4.04 8.30
C ASN A 152 -6.19 -3.44 7.11
N TYR A 153 -5.63 -2.41 6.54
CA TYR A 153 -6.27 -1.67 5.44
C TYR A 153 -5.22 -1.16 4.46
N ALA A 154 -5.68 -0.63 3.37
CA ALA A 154 -4.92 0.09 2.38
C ALA A 154 -5.79 1.24 1.84
N TYR A 155 -5.44 1.79 0.68
CA TYR A 155 -6.16 2.93 0.12
C TYR A 155 -6.58 2.69 -1.33
N HIS A 156 -7.69 3.30 -1.71
CA HIS A 156 -7.93 3.75 -3.07
C HIS A 156 -7.53 5.21 -3.15
N LEU A 157 -6.89 5.63 -4.22
CA LEU A 157 -6.38 7.00 -4.36
C LEU A 157 -6.35 7.45 -5.82
N ASN A 158 -6.29 8.75 -6.01
CA ASN A 158 -6.04 9.34 -7.32
C ASN A 158 -4.54 9.34 -7.61
N ALA A 159 -4.11 8.55 -8.60
CA ALA A 159 -2.70 8.39 -8.96
C ALA A 159 -2.01 9.70 -9.35
N GLY A 160 -2.70 10.55 -10.10
CA GLY A 160 -2.15 11.85 -10.51
C GLY A 160 -1.96 12.81 -9.33
N LEU A 161 -2.90 12.81 -8.38
CA LEU A 161 -2.76 13.60 -7.15
C LEU A 161 -1.66 13.03 -6.26
N TYR A 162 -1.50 11.71 -6.23
CA TYR A 162 -0.44 11.08 -5.46
C TYR A 162 0.95 11.39 -6.02
N ALA A 163 1.16 11.32 -7.33
CA ALA A 163 2.41 11.73 -7.96
C ALA A 163 2.76 13.19 -7.62
N LYS A 164 1.78 14.11 -7.70
CA LYS A 164 1.95 15.51 -7.32
C LYS A 164 2.25 15.71 -5.83
N TYR A 165 1.65 14.90 -4.97
CA TYR A 165 1.93 14.92 -3.53
C TYR A 165 3.37 14.48 -3.23
N LEU A 166 3.81 13.38 -3.82
CA LEU A 166 5.17 12.87 -3.68
C LEU A 166 6.22 13.83 -4.24
N ARG A 167 5.94 14.46 -5.39
CA ARG A 167 6.78 15.50 -5.97
C ARG A 167 7.02 16.63 -4.97
N LYS A 168 5.94 17.21 -4.41
CA LYS A 168 6.05 18.27 -3.41
C LYS A 168 6.84 17.83 -2.17
N LEU A 169 6.66 16.60 -1.73
CA LEU A 169 7.37 16.05 -0.60
C LEU A 169 8.87 15.92 -0.90
N ALA A 170 9.22 15.39 -2.08
CA ALA A 170 10.61 15.24 -2.52
C ALA A 170 11.31 16.61 -2.68
N GLU A 171 10.68 17.55 -3.35
CA GLU A 171 11.22 18.91 -3.58
C GLU A 171 11.38 19.71 -2.28
N LYS A 172 10.48 19.54 -1.30
CA LYS A 172 10.54 20.24 -0.02
C LYS A 172 11.61 19.70 0.92
N ASN A 173 11.71 18.39 1.00
CA ASN A 173 12.55 17.72 2.02
C ASN A 173 13.90 17.27 1.46
N TYR A 174 14.01 17.15 0.14
CA TYR A 174 15.15 16.55 -0.53
C TYR A 174 15.48 17.34 -1.80
N VAL A 175 16.75 17.48 -2.10
CA VAL A 175 17.19 18.18 -3.31
C VAL A 175 16.96 17.26 -4.52
N VAL A 176 15.81 17.36 -5.12
CA VAL A 176 15.48 16.73 -6.42
C VAL A 176 15.42 17.86 -7.44
N ARG A 177 16.29 17.82 -8.43
CA ARG A 177 16.39 18.79 -9.51
C ARG A 177 16.13 18.10 -10.84
#